data_e22a38ef4a7390f697fb457e2121c8c1
#
_entry.id   e22a38ef4a7390f697fb457e2121c8c1
#
_cell.length_a   1.000
_cell.length_b   1.000
_cell.length_c   1.000
_cell.angle_alpha   90.00
_cell.angle_beta   90.00
_cell.angle_gamma   90.00
#
_symmetry.space_group_name_H-M   'P 1'
#
loop_
_entity.id
_entity.type
_entity.pdbx_description
1 polymer ?
#
loop_
_entity_poly.entity_id
_entity_poly.type
_entity_poly.pdbx_seq_one_letter_code
_entity_poly.pdbx_strand_id
1 'polypeptide(L)'
;MGKKFFITGAGGFVSGYFLEYLRQVEPEADILGVDIADAMPSAFPQIKYRQLNLKDAEAVKALLAEFRPDYILHLASISSVSASWKNPPECFTNNTSILMNIAEAVRALQLPVRILSIGSSEEYGSRDASEMPLTEQFELRPGSPYAAAKAAQEMLGKLYADGFGIDFIMTRSFNHIGPRQKSIFVIPSFVQQLVNAAGQPGKHEMLVGNVDVVRDFLDVRDVVRAYYLLLKQGRRGEVYNICSGKGVRLRDIIALLAELLSIQVELKVDPARLRPTENMVICGDNSKLKNETGWQPEIELKQTLINMIEYFQGEGK
;
A
#
# COMPACT_ATOMS: atom_id res chain seq x y z
N MET A 1 -7.92 -16.68 -24.50
CA MET A 1 -7.04 -16.88 -23.34
C MET A 1 -7.17 -15.70 -22.41
N GLY A 2 -7.31 -15.93 -21.11
CA GLY A 2 -7.37 -14.87 -20.10
C GLY A 2 -6.09 -14.06 -20.07
N LYS A 3 -6.17 -12.84 -19.50
CA LYS A 3 -5.01 -11.96 -19.30
C LYS A 3 -4.07 -12.54 -18.24
N LYS A 4 -2.77 -12.32 -18.42
CA LYS A 4 -1.73 -12.81 -17.52
C LYS A 4 -1.26 -11.72 -16.57
N PHE A 5 -1.37 -11.98 -15.27
CA PHE A 5 -0.96 -11.06 -14.21
C PHE A 5 0.22 -11.63 -13.42
N PHE A 6 1.28 -10.86 -13.33
CA PHE A 6 2.43 -11.13 -12.47
C PHE A 6 2.39 -10.21 -11.27
N ILE A 7 2.30 -10.79 -10.06
CA ILE A 7 2.09 -10.02 -8.83
C ILE A 7 3.27 -10.27 -7.89
N THR A 8 4.03 -9.23 -7.57
CA THR A 8 5.13 -9.32 -6.61
C THR A 8 4.66 -8.95 -5.22
N GLY A 9 5.26 -9.55 -4.17
CA GLY A 9 4.76 -9.40 -2.80
C GLY A 9 3.42 -10.10 -2.61
N ALA A 10 3.25 -11.25 -3.28
CA ALA A 10 1.98 -11.97 -3.38
C ALA A 10 1.43 -12.43 -2.01
N GLY A 11 2.29 -12.66 -1.01
CA GLY A 11 1.91 -12.97 0.37
C GLY A 11 1.48 -11.77 1.21
N GLY A 12 1.49 -10.55 0.64
CA GLY A 12 1.18 -9.31 1.34
C GLY A 12 -0.31 -9.04 1.55
N PHE A 13 -0.60 -8.12 2.48
CA PHE A 13 -1.96 -7.68 2.82
C PHE A 13 -2.74 -7.18 1.59
N VAL A 14 -2.17 -6.24 0.83
CA VAL A 14 -2.82 -5.64 -0.35
C VAL A 14 -3.00 -6.66 -1.47
N SER A 15 -2.02 -7.54 -1.64
CA SER A 15 -2.06 -8.58 -2.66
C SER A 15 -3.26 -9.52 -2.46
N GLY A 16 -3.54 -9.93 -1.22
CA GLY A 16 -4.70 -10.76 -0.93
C GLY A 16 -6.00 -10.16 -1.43
N TYR A 17 -6.25 -8.89 -1.16
CA TYR A 17 -7.44 -8.17 -1.65
C TYR A 17 -7.44 -7.98 -3.17
N PHE A 18 -6.28 -7.71 -3.77
CA PHE A 18 -6.18 -7.60 -5.22
C PHE A 18 -6.51 -8.92 -5.92
N LEU A 19 -6.05 -10.05 -5.37
CA LEU A 19 -6.36 -11.38 -5.88
C LEU A 19 -7.86 -11.71 -5.77
N GLU A 20 -8.49 -11.38 -4.64
CA GLU A 20 -9.94 -11.54 -4.46
C GLU A 20 -10.72 -10.71 -5.46
N TYR A 21 -10.35 -9.44 -5.63
CA TYR A 21 -10.98 -8.55 -6.61
C TYR A 21 -10.76 -9.04 -8.05
N LEU A 22 -9.53 -9.44 -8.39
CA LEU A 22 -9.19 -9.90 -9.73
C LEU A 22 -9.97 -11.16 -10.12
N ARG A 23 -10.22 -12.08 -9.17
CA ARG A 23 -11.06 -13.27 -9.39
C ARG A 23 -12.50 -12.92 -9.74
N GLN A 24 -13.01 -11.80 -9.25
CA GLN A 24 -14.39 -11.35 -9.54
C GLN A 24 -14.50 -10.70 -10.93
N VAL A 25 -13.50 -9.87 -11.30
CA VAL A 25 -13.57 -9.06 -12.52
C VAL A 25 -12.86 -9.69 -13.73
N GLU A 26 -11.95 -10.62 -13.50
CA GLU A 26 -11.18 -11.35 -14.53
C GLU A 26 -11.11 -12.85 -14.16
N PRO A 27 -12.25 -13.57 -14.13
CA PRO A 27 -12.28 -14.97 -13.65
C PRO A 27 -11.36 -15.92 -14.44
N GLU A 28 -11.08 -15.61 -15.72
CA GLU A 28 -10.20 -16.35 -16.60
C GLU A 28 -8.73 -15.92 -16.55
N ALA A 29 -8.38 -14.99 -15.64
CA ALA A 29 -7.00 -14.50 -15.52
C ALA A 29 -6.03 -15.62 -15.12
N ASP A 30 -4.90 -15.69 -15.83
CA ASP A 30 -3.75 -16.52 -15.44
C ASP A 30 -2.87 -15.70 -14.51
N ILE A 31 -2.79 -16.07 -13.22
CA ILE A 31 -2.14 -15.29 -12.19
C ILE A 31 -0.92 -16.03 -11.66
N LEU A 32 0.24 -15.37 -11.71
CA LEU A 32 1.46 -15.81 -11.06
C LEU A 32 1.86 -14.84 -9.97
N GLY A 33 1.80 -15.29 -8.72
CA GLY A 33 2.30 -14.56 -7.55
C GLY A 33 3.73 -14.95 -7.23
N VAL A 34 4.55 -13.97 -6.86
CA VAL A 34 5.91 -14.18 -6.38
C VAL A 34 6.15 -13.48 -5.05
N ASP A 35 6.86 -14.14 -4.15
CA ASP A 35 7.26 -13.60 -2.85
C ASP A 35 8.55 -14.29 -2.38
N ILE A 36 9.20 -13.73 -1.35
CA ILE A 36 10.34 -14.38 -0.67
C ILE A 36 9.88 -15.50 0.30
N ALA A 37 8.62 -15.46 0.74
CA ALA A 37 8.03 -16.51 1.56
C ALA A 37 7.99 -17.84 0.82
N ASP A 38 8.05 -18.94 1.54
CA ASP A 38 8.00 -20.30 0.99
C ASP A 38 6.60 -20.74 0.53
N ALA A 39 5.55 -20.12 1.07
CA ALA A 39 4.17 -20.40 0.73
C ALA A 39 3.27 -19.15 0.81
N MET A 40 2.17 -19.19 0.06
CA MET A 40 1.08 -18.22 0.18
C MET A 40 0.32 -18.43 1.50
N PRO A 41 -0.14 -17.34 2.17
CA PRO A 41 -1.09 -17.47 3.27
C PRO A 41 -2.34 -18.23 2.84
N SER A 42 -2.81 -19.16 3.68
CA SER A 42 -3.98 -20.01 3.38
C SER A 42 -5.29 -19.23 3.21
N ALA A 43 -5.35 -18.01 3.77
CA ALA A 43 -6.51 -17.11 3.64
C ALA A 43 -6.63 -16.47 2.25
N PHE A 44 -5.62 -16.63 1.37
CA PHE A 44 -5.63 -16.01 0.06
C PHE A 44 -6.11 -16.98 -1.03
N PRO A 45 -6.71 -16.47 -2.12
CA PRO A 45 -7.10 -17.29 -3.25
C PRO A 45 -5.93 -18.12 -3.80
N GLN A 46 -6.18 -19.36 -4.16
CA GLN A 46 -5.17 -20.23 -4.79
C GLN A 46 -4.82 -19.72 -6.18
N ILE A 47 -3.53 -19.51 -6.40
CA ILE A 47 -2.95 -19.05 -7.66
C ILE A 47 -1.68 -19.85 -7.96
N LYS A 48 -1.11 -19.71 -9.16
CA LYS A 48 0.27 -20.13 -9.39
C LYS A 48 1.19 -19.30 -8.50
N TYR A 49 2.08 -19.96 -7.78
CA TYR A 49 2.99 -19.29 -6.84
C TYR A 49 4.43 -19.75 -7.05
N ARG A 50 5.36 -18.81 -6.95
CA ARG A 50 6.81 -19.08 -6.95
C ARG A 50 7.47 -18.33 -5.81
N GLN A 51 8.20 -19.05 -4.99
CA GLN A 51 9.17 -18.40 -4.11
C GLN A 51 10.29 -17.81 -4.96
N LEU A 52 10.52 -16.51 -4.87
CA LEU A 52 11.53 -15.81 -5.64
C LEU A 52 12.05 -14.60 -4.87
N ASN A 53 13.37 -14.52 -4.75
CA ASN A 53 14.02 -13.28 -4.33
C ASN A 53 14.22 -12.38 -5.55
N LEU A 54 13.46 -11.29 -5.60
CA LEU A 54 13.53 -10.32 -6.72
C LEU A 54 14.89 -9.61 -6.84
N LYS A 55 15.82 -9.76 -5.89
CA LYS A 55 17.21 -9.32 -6.01
C LYS A 55 18.02 -10.19 -6.99
N ASP A 56 17.56 -11.40 -7.27
CA ASP A 56 18.18 -12.29 -8.28
C ASP A 56 17.68 -11.90 -9.67
N ALA A 57 18.46 -11.09 -10.37
CA ALA A 57 18.11 -10.54 -11.68
C ALA A 57 17.92 -11.64 -12.76
N GLU A 58 18.76 -12.69 -12.74
CA GLU A 58 18.66 -13.77 -13.71
C GLU A 58 17.43 -14.64 -13.48
N ALA A 59 17.11 -14.94 -12.22
CA ALA A 59 15.90 -15.67 -11.89
C ALA A 59 14.62 -14.88 -12.23
N VAL A 60 14.61 -13.56 -12.00
CA VAL A 60 13.52 -12.67 -12.42
C VAL A 60 13.34 -12.70 -13.94
N LYS A 61 14.45 -12.54 -14.68
CA LYS A 61 14.43 -12.56 -16.14
C LYS A 61 13.94 -13.90 -16.70
N ALA A 62 14.42 -15.02 -16.16
CA ALA A 62 14.00 -16.36 -16.56
C ALA A 62 12.50 -16.58 -16.35
N LEU A 63 11.97 -16.15 -15.17
CA LEU A 63 10.57 -16.31 -14.84
C LEU A 63 9.66 -15.43 -15.72
N LEU A 64 10.08 -14.19 -16.00
CA LEU A 64 9.34 -13.30 -16.91
C LEU A 64 9.36 -13.79 -18.36
N ALA A 65 10.48 -14.41 -18.81
CA ALA A 65 10.57 -15.04 -20.13
C ALA A 65 9.63 -16.25 -20.27
N GLU A 66 9.51 -17.06 -19.22
CA GLU A 66 8.59 -18.22 -19.13
C GLU A 66 7.14 -17.77 -19.11
N PHE A 67 6.79 -16.89 -18.16
CA PHE A 67 5.40 -16.53 -17.91
C PHE A 67 4.83 -15.55 -18.94
N ARG A 68 5.61 -14.56 -19.39
CA ARG A 68 5.24 -13.51 -20.35
C ARG A 68 3.94 -12.81 -19.96
N PRO A 69 3.92 -12.02 -18.88
CA PRO A 69 2.71 -11.35 -18.39
C PRO A 69 2.22 -10.25 -19.32
N ASP A 70 0.89 -9.97 -19.31
CA ASP A 70 0.30 -8.74 -19.85
C ASP A 70 0.43 -7.58 -18.87
N TYR A 71 0.35 -7.89 -17.56
CA TYR A 71 0.37 -6.92 -16.47
C TYR A 71 1.30 -7.35 -15.33
N ILE A 72 2.06 -6.40 -14.80
CA ILE A 72 2.85 -6.56 -13.57
C ILE A 72 2.31 -5.59 -12.53
N LEU A 73 1.86 -6.12 -11.37
CA LEU A 73 1.59 -5.33 -10.18
C LEU A 73 2.76 -5.50 -9.20
N HIS A 74 3.54 -4.44 -9.03
CA HIS A 74 4.73 -4.47 -8.18
C HIS A 74 4.42 -3.95 -6.77
N LEU A 75 4.06 -4.88 -5.87
CA LEU A 75 3.78 -4.62 -4.45
C LEU A 75 4.95 -4.93 -3.52
N ALA A 76 5.89 -5.77 -3.96
CA ALA A 76 7.04 -6.17 -3.15
C ALA A 76 7.86 -4.96 -2.70
N SER A 77 8.04 -4.81 -1.39
CA SER A 77 8.76 -3.67 -0.82
C SER A 77 9.00 -3.90 0.68
N ILE A 78 10.06 -3.33 1.22
CA ILE A 78 10.14 -3.04 2.65
C ILE A 78 9.25 -1.83 2.88
N SER A 79 8.05 -2.01 3.46
CA SER A 79 6.97 -1.01 3.48
C SER A 79 6.83 -0.23 4.79
N SER A 80 7.57 -0.59 5.83
CA SER A 80 7.50 0.07 7.14
C SER A 80 8.45 1.25 7.23
N VAL A 81 7.91 2.46 7.42
CA VAL A 81 8.71 3.68 7.68
C VAL A 81 9.59 3.50 8.91
N SER A 82 9.05 2.96 10.02
CA SER A 82 9.83 2.76 11.24
C SER A 82 10.95 1.72 11.07
N ALA A 83 10.71 0.65 10.32
CA ALA A 83 11.74 -0.34 10.03
C ALA A 83 12.85 0.23 9.13
N SER A 84 12.53 1.16 8.23
CA SER A 84 13.52 1.79 7.34
C SER A 84 14.59 2.59 8.09
N TRP A 85 14.24 3.16 9.25
CA TRP A 85 15.19 3.87 10.11
C TRP A 85 16.18 2.92 10.81
N LYS A 86 15.81 1.64 10.99
CA LYS A 86 16.72 0.65 11.61
C LYS A 86 17.81 0.18 10.66
N ASN A 87 17.52 0.10 9.38
CA ASN A 87 18.47 -0.28 8.33
C ASN A 87 18.21 0.51 7.04
N PRO A 88 18.61 1.79 6.96
CA PRO A 88 18.40 2.64 5.80
C PRO A 88 18.98 2.07 4.48
N PRO A 89 20.24 1.57 4.45
CA PRO A 89 20.81 1.02 3.21
C PRO A 89 20.02 -0.17 2.68
N GLU A 90 19.60 -1.08 3.55
CA GLU A 90 18.83 -2.27 3.14
C GLU A 90 17.47 -1.86 2.56
N CYS A 91 16.76 -0.92 3.20
CA CYS A 91 15.48 -0.44 2.69
C CYS A 91 15.62 0.19 1.29
N PHE A 92 16.59 1.07 1.12
CA PHE A 92 16.82 1.76 -0.15
C PHE A 92 17.25 0.78 -1.23
N THR A 93 18.28 -0.03 -0.98
CA THR A 93 18.83 -0.95 -1.96
C THR A 93 17.81 -2.03 -2.35
N ASN A 94 17.10 -2.60 -1.36
CA ASN A 94 16.08 -3.60 -1.64
C ASN A 94 15.01 -3.04 -2.58
N ASN A 95 14.39 -1.94 -2.19
CA ASN A 95 13.23 -1.41 -2.92
C ASN A 95 13.61 -0.97 -4.35
N THR A 96 14.75 -0.32 -4.52
CA THR A 96 15.20 0.12 -5.85
C THR A 96 15.68 -1.04 -6.72
N SER A 97 16.48 -1.98 -6.18
CA SER A 97 17.05 -3.09 -6.97
C SER A 97 15.98 -4.03 -7.49
N ILE A 98 14.96 -4.37 -6.68
CA ILE A 98 13.91 -5.29 -7.13
C ILE A 98 13.05 -4.69 -8.26
N LEU A 99 12.81 -3.37 -8.25
CA LEU A 99 12.13 -2.70 -9.36
C LEU A 99 13.02 -2.67 -10.61
N MET A 100 14.31 -2.32 -10.46
CA MET A 100 15.25 -2.30 -11.58
C MET A 100 15.39 -3.67 -12.24
N ASN A 101 15.47 -4.75 -11.46
CA ASN A 101 15.58 -6.10 -12.01
C ASN A 101 14.37 -6.48 -12.87
N ILE A 102 13.15 -6.07 -12.44
CA ILE A 102 11.93 -6.27 -13.24
C ILE A 102 12.00 -5.42 -14.52
N ALA A 103 12.33 -4.14 -14.40
CA ALA A 103 12.39 -3.21 -15.53
C ALA A 103 13.43 -3.65 -16.57
N GLU A 104 14.64 -4.04 -16.14
CA GLU A 104 15.69 -4.53 -17.02
C GLU A 104 15.33 -5.88 -17.68
N ALA A 105 14.67 -6.78 -16.96
CA ALA A 105 14.19 -8.02 -17.55
C ALA A 105 13.13 -7.74 -18.64
N VAL A 106 12.17 -6.85 -18.38
CA VAL A 106 11.15 -6.43 -19.36
C VAL A 106 11.81 -5.79 -20.57
N ARG A 107 12.79 -4.89 -20.37
CA ARG A 107 13.53 -4.23 -21.43
C ARG A 107 14.32 -5.24 -22.28
N ALA A 108 15.10 -6.10 -21.64
CA ALA A 108 15.95 -7.09 -22.34
C ALA A 108 15.14 -8.14 -23.12
N LEU A 109 13.95 -8.53 -22.61
CA LEU A 109 13.04 -9.48 -23.25
C LEU A 109 12.06 -8.81 -24.23
N GLN A 110 12.09 -7.48 -24.33
CA GLN A 110 11.15 -6.70 -25.14
C GLN A 110 9.68 -7.10 -24.91
N LEU A 111 9.30 -7.27 -23.64
CA LEU A 111 7.95 -7.70 -23.29
C LEU A 111 6.95 -6.53 -23.45
N PRO A 112 5.84 -6.72 -24.17
CA PRO A 112 4.76 -5.74 -24.28
C PRO A 112 3.88 -5.80 -23.03
N VAL A 113 4.45 -5.45 -21.88
CA VAL A 113 3.83 -5.56 -20.56
C VAL A 113 3.61 -4.19 -19.93
N ARG A 114 2.49 -4.00 -19.26
CA ARG A 114 2.22 -2.82 -18.42
C ARG A 114 2.61 -3.09 -16.99
N ILE A 115 3.37 -2.18 -16.39
CA ILE A 115 3.86 -2.27 -15.01
C ILE A 115 3.20 -1.18 -14.17
N LEU A 116 2.53 -1.55 -13.08
CA LEU A 116 2.08 -0.64 -12.04
C LEU A 116 3.02 -0.77 -10.83
N SER A 117 3.80 0.29 -10.58
CA SER A 117 4.71 0.39 -9.44
C SER A 117 4.06 1.16 -8.31
N ILE A 118 3.98 0.55 -7.14
CA ILE A 118 3.29 1.13 -5.99
C ILE A 118 4.25 1.99 -5.16
N GLY A 119 4.01 3.31 -5.21
CA GLY A 119 4.67 4.31 -4.41
C GLY A 119 3.90 4.67 -3.13
N SER A 120 4.22 5.83 -2.56
CA SER A 120 3.70 6.24 -1.26
C SER A 120 3.53 7.74 -1.14
N SER A 121 2.51 8.20 -0.43
CA SER A 121 2.36 9.62 -0.06
C SER A 121 3.50 10.15 0.82
N GLU A 122 4.28 9.28 1.44
CA GLU A 122 5.50 9.65 2.19
C GLU A 122 6.56 10.33 1.30
N GLU A 123 6.48 10.15 -0.02
CA GLU A 123 7.35 10.79 -1.02
C GLU A 123 7.19 12.31 -1.05
N TYR A 124 6.02 12.83 -0.70
CA TYR A 124 5.78 14.28 -0.57
C TYR A 124 6.56 14.93 0.58
N GLY A 125 6.91 14.14 1.61
CA GLY A 125 7.60 14.63 2.80
C GLY A 125 6.75 15.57 3.65
N SER A 126 7.44 16.42 4.44
CA SER A 126 6.77 17.40 5.29
C SER A 126 6.26 18.57 4.46
N ARG A 127 4.98 18.93 4.69
CA ARG A 127 4.27 20.00 4.01
C ARG A 127 3.45 20.81 5.00
N ASP A 128 3.26 22.07 4.69
CA ASP A 128 2.35 22.92 5.46
C ASP A 128 0.89 22.49 5.26
N ALA A 129 0.07 22.66 6.30
CA ALA A 129 -1.36 22.34 6.21
C ALA A 129 -2.10 23.16 5.13
N SER A 130 -1.60 24.35 4.81
CA SER A 130 -2.12 25.22 3.74
C SER A 130 -1.85 24.68 2.32
N GLU A 131 -0.93 23.72 2.17
CA GLU A 131 -0.64 23.06 0.89
C GLU A 131 -1.60 21.87 0.59
N MET A 132 -2.48 21.53 1.54
CA MET A 132 -3.42 20.41 1.36
C MET A 132 -4.67 20.82 0.54
N PRO A 133 -5.21 19.93 -0.28
CA PRO A 133 -4.77 18.58 -0.56
C PRO A 133 -3.59 18.51 -1.54
N LEU A 134 -2.75 17.47 -1.40
CA LEU A 134 -1.56 17.26 -2.23
C LEU A 134 -1.95 16.67 -3.60
N THR A 135 -1.55 17.33 -4.67
CA THR A 135 -1.68 16.84 -6.05
C THR A 135 -0.38 16.20 -6.53
N GLU A 136 -0.41 15.47 -7.64
CA GLU A 136 0.77 14.84 -8.24
C GLU A 136 1.82 15.83 -8.76
N GLN A 137 1.47 17.12 -8.87
CA GLN A 137 2.37 18.19 -9.31
C GLN A 137 3.34 18.66 -8.21
N PHE A 138 3.08 18.33 -6.95
CA PHE A 138 3.98 18.67 -5.86
C PHE A 138 5.32 17.93 -5.99
N GLU A 139 6.39 18.67 -5.75
CA GLU A 139 7.76 18.13 -5.70
C GLU A 139 7.88 17.06 -4.60
N LEU A 140 8.73 16.07 -4.87
CA LEU A 140 9.08 15.06 -3.88
C LEU A 140 10.07 15.65 -2.86
N ARG A 141 9.79 15.47 -1.56
CA ARG A 141 10.63 15.92 -0.43
C ARG A 141 10.74 14.80 0.61
N PRO A 142 11.24 13.61 0.24
CA PRO A 142 11.22 12.44 1.09
C PRO A 142 11.91 12.68 2.43
N GLY A 143 11.20 12.45 3.55
CA GLY A 143 11.66 12.69 4.91
C GLY A 143 12.11 11.43 5.65
N SER A 144 12.17 10.28 5.01
CA SER A 144 12.59 9.01 5.60
C SER A 144 13.32 8.13 4.59
N PRO A 145 14.11 7.13 5.02
CA PRO A 145 14.75 6.19 4.10
C PRO A 145 13.76 5.42 3.21
N TYR A 146 12.60 5.06 3.76
CA TYR A 146 11.50 4.46 3.00
C TYR A 146 10.97 5.43 1.92
N ALA A 147 10.69 6.66 2.29
CA ALA A 147 10.20 7.67 1.36
C ALA A 147 11.22 7.95 0.24
N ALA A 148 12.52 8.03 0.59
CA ALA A 148 13.59 8.19 -0.39
C ALA A 148 13.66 7.02 -1.38
N ALA A 149 13.50 5.77 -0.89
CA ALA A 149 13.46 4.60 -1.74
C ALA A 149 12.24 4.62 -2.68
N LYS A 150 11.07 5.04 -2.19
CA LYS A 150 9.84 5.15 -3.00
C LYS A 150 9.96 6.26 -4.06
N ALA A 151 10.47 7.42 -3.69
CA ALA A 151 10.75 8.51 -4.64
C ALA A 151 11.74 8.05 -5.73
N ALA A 152 12.79 7.32 -5.37
CA ALA A 152 13.71 6.73 -6.34
C ALA A 152 13.02 5.72 -7.28
N GLN A 153 12.09 4.90 -6.77
CA GLN A 153 11.30 3.97 -7.59
C GLN A 153 10.40 4.73 -8.59
N GLU A 154 9.76 5.84 -8.17
CA GLU A 154 8.96 6.68 -9.07
C GLU A 154 9.83 7.30 -10.17
N MET A 155 10.98 7.89 -9.81
CA MET A 155 11.93 8.45 -10.77
C MET A 155 12.45 7.41 -11.76
N LEU A 156 12.76 6.20 -11.30
CA LEU A 156 13.17 5.09 -12.15
C LEU A 156 12.03 4.69 -13.10
N GLY A 157 10.80 4.51 -12.60
CA GLY A 157 9.64 4.18 -13.43
C GLY A 157 9.43 5.21 -14.56
N LYS A 158 9.55 6.50 -14.22
CA LYS A 158 9.48 7.57 -15.23
C LYS A 158 10.62 7.51 -16.24
N LEU A 159 11.86 7.28 -15.79
CA LEU A 159 13.01 7.12 -16.67
C LEU A 159 12.82 5.95 -17.64
N TYR A 160 12.34 4.81 -17.17
CA TYR A 160 12.07 3.66 -18.02
C TYR A 160 10.92 3.90 -19.01
N ALA A 161 9.91 4.66 -18.61
CA ALA A 161 8.80 5.03 -19.47
C ALA A 161 9.23 5.98 -20.58
N ASP A 162 9.97 7.04 -20.23
CA ASP A 162 10.37 8.09 -21.16
C ASP A 162 11.57 7.67 -22.03
N GLY A 163 12.57 7.04 -21.42
CA GLY A 163 13.84 6.70 -22.09
C GLY A 163 13.78 5.38 -22.88
N PHE A 164 13.05 4.40 -22.41
CA PHE A 164 13.00 3.07 -23.02
C PHE A 164 11.62 2.67 -23.55
N GLY A 165 10.60 3.53 -23.38
CA GLY A 165 9.26 3.28 -23.88
C GLY A 165 8.50 2.16 -23.16
N ILE A 166 8.95 1.73 -21.97
CA ILE A 166 8.28 0.71 -21.18
C ILE A 166 6.97 1.31 -20.61
N ASP A 167 5.88 0.53 -20.64
CA ASP A 167 4.58 0.98 -20.15
C ASP A 167 4.54 0.93 -18.61
N PHE A 168 5.22 1.91 -17.97
CA PHE A 168 5.22 2.13 -16.53
C PHE A 168 4.13 3.11 -16.12
N ILE A 169 3.42 2.76 -15.03
CA ILE A 169 2.53 3.64 -14.29
C ILE A 169 2.99 3.63 -12.83
N MET A 170 3.01 4.79 -12.21
CA MET A 170 3.40 4.94 -10.81
C MET A 170 2.22 5.43 -9.98
N THR A 171 2.26 5.16 -8.68
CA THR A 171 1.26 5.68 -7.73
C THR A 171 1.95 6.36 -6.56
N ARG A 172 1.24 7.30 -5.93
CA ARG A 172 1.53 7.77 -4.56
C ARG A 172 0.33 7.37 -3.70
N SER A 173 0.40 6.14 -3.15
CA SER A 173 -0.68 5.61 -2.34
C SER A 173 -0.65 6.21 -0.94
N PHE A 174 -1.79 6.73 -0.48
CA PHE A 174 -1.99 7.20 0.88
C PHE A 174 -2.28 6.03 1.81
N ASN A 175 -2.56 6.31 3.10
CA ASN A 175 -2.71 5.21 4.04
C ASN A 175 -3.95 4.37 3.69
N HIS A 176 -3.77 3.10 3.50
CA HIS A 176 -4.86 2.16 3.30
C HIS A 176 -4.96 1.20 4.48
N ILE A 177 -6.19 0.87 4.85
CA ILE A 177 -6.53 0.05 6.01
C ILE A 177 -7.59 -0.98 5.65
N GLY A 178 -7.69 -2.02 6.46
CA GLY A 178 -8.73 -3.04 6.33
C GLY A 178 -8.46 -4.26 7.20
N PRO A 179 -9.41 -5.19 7.27
CA PRO A 179 -9.20 -6.51 7.89
C PRO A 179 -7.93 -7.20 7.39
N ARG A 180 -7.34 -8.08 8.18
CA ARG A 180 -6.08 -8.79 7.88
C ARG A 180 -4.81 -7.92 7.84
N GLN A 181 -4.91 -6.61 8.04
CA GLN A 181 -3.72 -5.77 8.16
C GLN A 181 -3.04 -6.00 9.52
N LYS A 182 -1.71 -6.17 9.51
CA LYS A 182 -0.92 -6.46 10.73
C LYS A 182 -0.98 -5.31 11.73
N SER A 183 -1.06 -5.64 13.02
CA SER A 183 -1.12 -4.67 14.13
C SER A 183 0.18 -3.88 14.39
N ILE A 184 1.22 -4.10 13.59
CA ILE A 184 2.40 -3.22 13.57
C ILE A 184 2.09 -1.83 12.98
N PHE A 185 0.98 -1.70 12.25
CA PHE A 185 0.49 -0.42 11.71
C PHE A 185 -0.49 0.26 12.68
N VAL A 186 -0.62 1.58 12.57
CA VAL A 186 -1.28 2.41 13.57
C VAL A 186 -2.76 2.05 13.79
N ILE A 187 -3.56 1.97 12.73
CA ILE A 187 -5.02 1.72 12.88
C ILE A 187 -5.30 0.28 13.33
N PRO A 188 -4.70 -0.78 12.73
CA PRO A 188 -4.87 -2.14 13.26
C PRO A 188 -4.41 -2.27 14.72
N SER A 189 -3.32 -1.57 15.13
CA SER A 189 -2.89 -1.53 16.53
C SER A 189 -3.97 -0.93 17.44
N PHE A 190 -4.63 0.14 17.01
CA PHE A 190 -5.72 0.76 17.76
C PHE A 190 -6.90 -0.20 17.89
N VAL A 191 -7.35 -0.78 16.78
CA VAL A 191 -8.45 -1.74 16.78
C VAL A 191 -8.15 -2.92 17.70
N GLN A 192 -6.97 -3.52 17.60
CA GLN A 192 -6.58 -4.67 18.43
C GLN A 192 -6.56 -4.32 19.93
N GLN A 193 -5.98 -3.16 20.32
CA GLN A 193 -5.95 -2.73 21.72
C GLN A 193 -7.39 -2.56 22.28
N LEU A 194 -8.27 -1.93 21.50
CA LEU A 194 -9.64 -1.65 21.93
C LEU A 194 -10.54 -2.88 21.93
N VAL A 195 -10.38 -3.79 20.95
CA VAL A 195 -11.08 -5.09 20.93
C VAL A 195 -10.66 -5.94 22.14
N ASN A 196 -9.37 -5.97 22.49
CA ASN A 196 -8.88 -6.70 23.66
C ASN A 196 -9.41 -6.11 24.99
N ALA A 197 -9.69 -4.81 25.03
CA ALA A 197 -10.29 -4.12 26.17
C ALA A 197 -11.81 -4.30 26.24
N ALA A 198 -12.46 -4.55 25.11
CA ALA A 198 -13.92 -4.69 25.04
C ALA A 198 -14.43 -5.87 25.88
N GLY A 199 -15.49 -5.65 26.66
CA GLY A 199 -16.04 -6.62 27.58
C GLY A 199 -15.42 -6.63 28.97
N GLN A 200 -14.39 -5.83 29.23
CA GLN A 200 -13.84 -5.63 30.57
C GLN A 200 -14.45 -4.36 31.21
N PRO A 201 -14.80 -4.36 32.49
CA PRO A 201 -15.35 -3.17 33.12
C PRO A 201 -14.30 -2.10 33.37
N GLY A 202 -14.69 -0.83 33.30
CA GLY A 202 -13.86 0.31 33.66
C GLY A 202 -13.29 1.10 32.48
N LYS A 203 -12.37 2.00 32.80
CA LYS A 203 -11.65 2.82 31.84
C LYS A 203 -10.34 2.13 31.44
N HIS A 204 -10.08 2.05 30.13
CA HIS A 204 -8.93 1.30 29.59
C HIS A 204 -7.80 2.23 29.15
N GLU A 205 -6.60 1.99 29.61
CA GLU A 205 -5.40 2.70 29.15
C GLU A 205 -5.02 2.20 27.73
N MET A 206 -4.83 3.14 26.81
CA MET A 206 -4.40 2.85 25.44
C MET A 206 -3.06 3.53 25.15
N LEU A 207 -2.05 2.74 24.78
CA LEU A 207 -0.73 3.24 24.43
C LEU A 207 -0.72 3.76 22.99
N VAL A 208 -0.40 5.04 22.82
CA VAL A 208 -0.39 5.74 21.53
C VAL A 208 0.89 6.52 21.30
N GLY A 209 1.17 6.87 20.05
CA GLY A 209 2.14 7.91 19.70
C GLY A 209 1.48 9.28 19.60
N ASN A 210 1.87 10.11 18.63
CA ASN A 210 1.20 11.38 18.36
C ASN A 210 -0.16 11.12 17.66
N VAL A 211 -1.24 11.37 18.36
CA VAL A 211 -2.61 11.17 17.86
C VAL A 211 -3.25 12.43 17.27
N ASP A 212 -2.55 13.56 17.32
CA ASP A 212 -3.06 14.84 16.78
C ASP A 212 -2.72 15.03 15.29
N VAL A 213 -1.98 14.08 14.71
CA VAL A 213 -1.71 14.06 13.28
C VAL A 213 -2.96 13.72 12.46
N VAL A 214 -3.08 14.37 11.31
CA VAL A 214 -4.14 14.13 10.32
C VAL A 214 -3.60 13.30 9.18
N ARG A 215 -4.31 12.24 8.83
CA ARG A 215 -3.96 11.34 7.73
C ARG A 215 -5.17 11.05 6.86
N ASP A 216 -4.91 10.80 5.59
CA ASP A 216 -5.89 10.31 4.62
C ASP A 216 -5.88 8.78 4.66
N PHE A 217 -7.02 8.20 5.01
CA PHE A 217 -7.21 6.75 5.07
C PHE A 217 -8.22 6.29 4.03
N LEU A 218 -7.87 5.23 3.33
CA LEU A 218 -8.70 4.60 2.30
C LEU A 218 -8.88 3.11 2.61
N ASP A 219 -10.05 2.56 2.34
CA ASP A 219 -10.27 1.12 2.42
C ASP A 219 -9.42 0.39 1.38
N VAL A 220 -8.78 -0.69 1.77
CA VAL A 220 -7.92 -1.48 0.89
C VAL A 220 -8.66 -2.03 -0.34
N ARG A 221 -9.97 -2.27 -0.24
CA ARG A 221 -10.82 -2.74 -1.36
C ARG A 221 -10.96 -1.65 -2.42
N ASP A 222 -11.07 -0.39 -2.02
CA ASP A 222 -11.05 0.75 -2.95
C ASP A 222 -9.66 0.95 -3.57
N VAL A 223 -8.59 0.71 -2.79
CA VAL A 223 -7.20 0.77 -3.28
C VAL A 223 -6.97 -0.26 -4.40
N VAL A 224 -7.34 -1.51 -4.19
CA VAL A 224 -7.09 -2.55 -5.21
C VAL A 224 -7.92 -2.36 -6.47
N ARG A 225 -9.13 -1.76 -6.33
CA ARG A 225 -9.95 -1.35 -7.46
C ARG A 225 -9.27 -0.23 -8.26
N ALA A 226 -8.64 0.73 -7.59
CA ALA A 226 -7.82 1.76 -8.26
C ALA A 226 -6.62 1.15 -9.00
N TYR A 227 -5.92 0.21 -8.38
CA TYR A 227 -4.78 -0.48 -9.02
C TYR A 227 -5.21 -1.23 -10.29
N TYR A 228 -6.34 -1.94 -10.23
CA TYR A 228 -6.87 -2.62 -11.41
C TYR A 228 -7.21 -1.64 -12.53
N LEU A 229 -7.91 -0.54 -12.22
CA LEU A 229 -8.25 0.47 -13.22
C LEU A 229 -7.02 1.12 -13.83
N LEU A 230 -5.97 1.40 -13.03
CA LEU A 230 -4.71 1.92 -13.55
C LEU A 230 -3.98 0.91 -14.45
N LEU A 231 -4.00 -0.38 -14.12
CA LEU A 231 -3.48 -1.42 -15.01
C LEU A 231 -4.25 -1.48 -16.34
N LYS A 232 -5.53 -1.14 -16.36
CA LYS A 232 -6.36 -1.17 -17.59
C LYS A 232 -6.33 0.15 -18.38
N GLN A 233 -6.28 1.30 -17.71
CA GLN A 233 -6.58 2.61 -18.32
C GLN A 233 -5.52 3.69 -18.02
N GLY A 234 -4.62 3.48 -17.06
CA GLY A 234 -3.61 4.48 -16.70
C GLY A 234 -2.72 4.87 -17.88
N ARG A 235 -2.21 6.09 -17.87
CA ARG A 235 -1.31 6.59 -18.94
C ARG A 235 0.15 6.27 -18.61
N ARG A 236 0.89 5.80 -19.60
CA ARG A 236 2.32 5.52 -19.50
C ARG A 236 3.09 6.75 -19.02
N GLY A 237 4.00 6.53 -18.07
CA GLY A 237 4.87 7.56 -17.52
C GLY A 237 4.19 8.44 -16.46
N GLU A 238 2.88 8.26 -16.23
CA GLU A 238 2.12 9.08 -15.30
C GLU A 238 2.12 8.51 -13.88
N VAL A 239 1.96 9.42 -12.94
CA VAL A 239 1.83 9.17 -11.50
C VAL A 239 0.40 9.49 -11.05
N TYR A 240 -0.15 8.72 -10.12
CA TYR A 240 -1.51 8.89 -9.61
C TYR A 240 -1.56 8.81 -8.09
N ASN A 241 -2.19 9.80 -7.47
CA ASN A 241 -2.56 9.72 -6.06
C ASN A 241 -3.69 8.71 -5.86
N ILE A 242 -3.52 7.82 -4.88
CA ILE A 242 -4.57 6.91 -4.43
C ILE A 242 -4.89 7.25 -2.99
N CYS A 243 -5.98 7.98 -2.80
CA CYS A 243 -6.38 8.57 -1.53
C CYS A 243 -7.91 8.74 -1.45
N SER A 244 -8.42 8.92 -0.23
CA SER A 244 -9.83 9.22 -0.03
C SER A 244 -10.19 10.68 -0.34
N GLY A 245 -9.21 11.59 -0.28
CA GLY A 245 -9.42 13.04 -0.34
C GLY A 245 -9.90 13.63 0.97
N LYS A 246 -9.95 12.85 2.06
CA LYS A 246 -10.44 13.26 3.38
C LYS A 246 -9.38 13.03 4.45
N GLY A 247 -8.88 14.10 5.05
CA GLY A 247 -7.98 14.01 6.20
C GLY A 247 -8.76 13.75 7.49
N VAL A 248 -8.33 12.75 8.28
CA VAL A 248 -8.93 12.42 9.58
C VAL A 248 -7.84 12.40 10.64
N ARG A 249 -8.11 13.00 11.81
CA ARG A 249 -7.19 12.99 12.94
C ARG A 249 -7.21 11.64 13.63
N LEU A 250 -6.05 11.10 14.01
CA LEU A 250 -5.99 9.79 14.67
C LEU A 250 -6.79 9.73 15.97
N ARG A 251 -6.82 10.84 16.74
CA ARG A 251 -7.64 10.94 17.96
C ARG A 251 -9.13 10.72 17.67
N ASP A 252 -9.63 11.25 16.55
CA ASP A 252 -11.04 11.12 16.16
C ASP A 252 -11.38 9.67 15.75
N ILE A 253 -10.41 8.97 15.13
CA ILE A 253 -10.55 7.54 14.84
C ILE A 253 -10.63 6.71 16.12
N ILE A 254 -9.78 7.02 17.12
CA ILE A 254 -9.84 6.33 18.42
C ILE A 254 -11.18 6.59 19.11
N ALA A 255 -11.69 7.83 19.09
CA ALA A 255 -12.99 8.15 19.65
C ALA A 255 -14.12 7.38 18.97
N LEU A 256 -14.09 7.28 17.64
CA LEU A 256 -15.07 6.50 16.87
C LEU A 256 -15.00 4.99 17.19
N LEU A 257 -13.80 4.43 17.30
CA LEU A 257 -13.61 3.03 17.70
C LEU A 257 -14.13 2.76 19.11
N ALA A 258 -13.86 3.66 20.06
CA ALA A 258 -14.35 3.57 21.45
C ALA A 258 -15.89 3.64 21.51
N GLU A 259 -16.51 4.51 20.71
CA GLU A 259 -17.97 4.59 20.55
C GLU A 259 -18.54 3.26 20.01
N LEU A 260 -17.96 2.74 18.89
CA LEU A 260 -18.41 1.50 18.26
C LEU A 260 -18.31 0.28 19.20
N LEU A 261 -17.34 0.27 20.09
CA LEU A 261 -17.11 -0.80 21.07
C LEU A 261 -17.80 -0.53 22.43
N SER A 262 -18.42 0.65 22.61
CA SER A 262 -19.06 1.10 23.87
C SER A 262 -18.10 1.02 25.07
N ILE A 263 -16.85 1.47 24.90
CA ILE A 263 -15.82 1.48 25.94
C ILE A 263 -15.29 2.88 26.24
N GLN A 264 -14.76 3.08 27.46
CA GLN A 264 -14.09 4.32 27.83
C GLN A 264 -12.57 4.13 27.74
N VAL A 265 -11.88 5.07 27.10
CA VAL A 265 -10.45 5.00 26.83
C VAL A 265 -9.71 6.18 27.42
N GLU A 266 -8.56 5.94 28.01
CA GLU A 266 -7.57 6.94 28.41
C GLU A 266 -6.31 6.78 27.57
N LEU A 267 -5.95 7.86 26.84
CA LEU A 267 -4.78 7.84 25.99
C LEU A 267 -3.50 8.10 26.80
N LYS A 268 -2.53 7.22 26.67
CA LYS A 268 -1.21 7.37 27.25
C LYS A 268 -0.15 7.38 26.15
N VAL A 269 0.56 8.50 26.05
CA VAL A 269 1.62 8.64 25.05
C VAL A 269 2.81 7.79 25.44
N ASP A 270 3.20 6.89 24.54
CA ASP A 270 4.41 6.09 24.64
C ASP A 270 5.53 6.77 23.83
N PRO A 271 6.60 7.27 24.46
CA PRO A 271 7.71 7.92 23.76
C PRO A 271 8.36 7.06 22.67
N ALA A 272 8.36 5.74 22.84
CA ALA A 272 8.92 4.80 21.85
C ALA A 272 8.13 4.76 20.52
N ARG A 273 6.89 5.29 20.53
CA ARG A 273 6.02 5.39 19.35
C ARG A 273 6.09 6.74 18.64
N LEU A 274 6.84 7.71 19.19
CA LEU A 274 7.06 9.00 18.56
C LEU A 274 8.10 8.87 17.43
N ARG A 275 7.87 9.61 16.34
CA ARG A 275 8.80 9.65 15.21
C ARG A 275 9.78 10.81 15.36
N PRO A 276 11.03 10.69 14.88
CA PRO A 276 11.99 11.80 14.87
C PRO A 276 11.50 13.03 14.10
N THR A 277 10.76 12.78 13.01
CA THR A 277 10.10 13.80 12.18
C THR A 277 8.65 13.41 12.00
N GLU A 278 7.74 14.36 12.20
CA GLU A 278 6.30 14.13 12.13
C GLU A 278 5.63 15.11 11.16
N ASN A 279 4.98 14.58 10.16
CA ASN A 279 4.13 15.37 9.29
C ASN A 279 2.77 15.54 9.98
N MET A 280 2.40 16.76 10.34
CA MET A 280 1.16 16.99 11.10
C MET A 280 -0.09 16.73 10.26
N VAL A 281 -0.08 17.08 8.98
CA VAL A 281 -1.23 16.89 8.07
C VAL A 281 -0.77 16.30 6.75
N ILE A 282 -1.38 15.22 6.33
CA ILE A 282 -1.22 14.64 4.99
C ILE A 282 -2.60 14.24 4.48
N CYS A 283 -3.06 14.90 3.41
CA CYS A 283 -4.30 14.62 2.70
C CYS A 283 -4.05 14.76 1.20
N GLY A 284 -4.55 13.84 0.38
CA GLY A 284 -4.33 13.83 -1.06
C GLY A 284 -5.50 14.35 -1.87
N ASP A 285 -5.21 14.73 -3.12
CA ASP A 285 -6.19 14.98 -4.16
C ASP A 285 -6.22 13.78 -5.11
N ASN A 286 -7.40 13.17 -5.30
CA ASN A 286 -7.60 12.04 -6.19
C ASN A 286 -8.28 12.44 -7.53
N SER A 287 -8.38 13.72 -7.82
CA SER A 287 -9.10 14.23 -9.00
C SER A 287 -8.55 13.69 -10.30
N LYS A 288 -7.24 13.54 -10.44
CA LYS A 288 -6.61 12.98 -11.63
C LYS A 288 -7.07 11.54 -11.88
N LEU A 289 -6.96 10.69 -10.86
CA LEU A 289 -7.42 9.29 -10.94
C LEU A 289 -8.90 9.21 -11.28
N LYS A 290 -9.73 10.01 -10.59
CA LYS A 290 -11.17 10.07 -10.83
C LYS A 290 -11.51 10.49 -12.26
N ASN A 291 -10.89 11.56 -12.76
CA ASN A 291 -11.17 12.10 -14.07
C ASN A 291 -10.74 11.16 -15.21
N GLU A 292 -9.64 10.44 -15.03
CA GLU A 292 -9.07 9.59 -16.09
C GLU A 292 -9.64 8.17 -16.09
N THR A 293 -10.14 7.66 -14.95
CA THR A 293 -10.60 6.26 -14.83
C THR A 293 -12.03 6.11 -14.35
N GLY A 294 -12.68 7.18 -13.93
CA GLY A 294 -14.00 7.12 -13.28
C GLY A 294 -13.97 6.56 -11.85
N TRP A 295 -12.79 6.27 -11.31
CA TRP A 295 -12.66 5.73 -9.95
C TRP A 295 -13.06 6.76 -8.90
N GLN A 296 -13.68 6.29 -7.83
CA GLN A 296 -13.91 7.06 -6.60
C GLN A 296 -13.98 6.12 -5.40
N PRO A 297 -13.66 6.60 -4.18
CA PRO A 297 -13.88 5.83 -2.97
C PRO A 297 -15.36 5.47 -2.79
N GLU A 298 -15.65 4.22 -2.45
CA GLU A 298 -17.03 3.73 -2.24
C GLU A 298 -17.27 3.29 -0.80
N ILE A 299 -16.20 2.98 -0.04
CA ILE A 299 -16.30 2.45 1.31
C ILE A 299 -15.94 3.53 2.32
N GLU A 300 -16.91 3.89 3.14
CA GLU A 300 -16.70 4.89 4.20
C GLU A 300 -15.76 4.35 5.29
N LEU A 301 -14.95 5.25 5.88
CA LEU A 301 -14.01 4.92 6.95
C LEU A 301 -14.67 4.17 8.12
N LYS A 302 -15.87 4.60 8.52
CA LYS A 302 -16.63 3.94 9.60
C LYS A 302 -16.90 2.48 9.28
N GLN A 303 -17.28 2.16 8.04
CA GLN A 303 -17.54 0.78 7.63
C GLN A 303 -16.25 -0.07 7.64
N THR A 304 -15.13 0.52 7.19
CA THR A 304 -13.82 -0.14 7.28
C THR A 304 -13.46 -0.48 8.71
N LEU A 305 -13.66 0.46 9.65
CA LEU A 305 -13.37 0.24 11.07
C LEU A 305 -14.27 -0.84 11.68
N ILE A 306 -15.56 -0.87 11.33
CA ILE A 306 -16.49 -1.94 11.76
C ILE A 306 -15.97 -3.31 11.27
N ASN A 307 -15.64 -3.44 10.00
CA ASN A 307 -15.12 -4.69 9.45
C ASN A 307 -13.78 -5.12 10.09
N MET A 308 -12.93 -4.14 10.47
CA MET A 308 -11.71 -4.45 11.20
C MET A 308 -12.00 -4.93 12.63
N ILE A 309 -12.96 -4.34 13.33
CA ILE A 309 -13.41 -4.80 14.67
C ILE A 309 -13.89 -6.24 14.57
N GLU A 310 -14.79 -6.56 13.63
CA GLU A 310 -15.33 -7.89 13.42
C GLU A 310 -14.21 -8.93 13.16
N TYR A 311 -13.24 -8.57 12.34
CA TYR A 311 -12.09 -9.41 12.04
C TYR A 311 -11.26 -9.72 13.30
N PHE A 312 -10.86 -8.69 14.06
CA PHE A 312 -10.06 -8.89 15.28
C PHE A 312 -10.84 -9.57 16.40
N GLN A 313 -12.17 -9.45 16.47
CA GLN A 313 -13.02 -10.23 17.38
C GLN A 313 -13.11 -11.71 16.96
N GLY A 314 -13.01 -12.01 15.67
CA GLY A 314 -13.02 -13.37 15.12
C GLY A 314 -11.69 -14.12 15.31
N GLU A 315 -10.56 -13.43 15.28
CA GLU A 315 -9.23 -14.04 15.51
C GLU A 315 -9.01 -14.52 16.97
N GLY A 316 -9.82 -14.04 17.90
CA GLY A 316 -9.76 -14.43 19.32
C GLY A 316 -10.57 -15.69 19.64
N LYS A 317 -11.21 -16.32 18.66
CA LYS A 317 -11.97 -17.57 18.76
C LYS A 317 -11.27 -18.67 17.98
#